data_69d5c4d79fe210ae293d98d8f3f0e85e
#
_entry.id   69d5c4d79fe210ae293d98d8f3f0e85e
#
_cell.length_a   1.000
_cell.length_b   1.000
_cell.length_c   1.000
_cell.angle_alpha   90.00
_cell.angle_beta   90.00
_cell.angle_gamma   90.00
#
_symmetry.space_group_name_H-M   'P 1'
#
loop_
_entity.id
_entity.type
_entity.pdbx_description
1 polymer ?
#
loop_
_entity_poly.entity_id
_entity_poly.type
_entity_poly.pdbx_seq_one_letter_code
_entity_poly.pdbx_strand_id
1 'polypeptide(L)'
;MIKAQLQDQSLNLYPLIDNYLDFILNKEYRLADGTFARIRPQYNTLWLDDMFMGIPPVAWYSRLAKDNKPNYLAEATRQIFQFAERMWVPEKKLFRHGWVEGMQDHPAFHWGRANGWALLTMTEVLDVMPENYPQRAKLMELFREHVRGLAACQSGEGLWHQLLDRND
;
A
#
# COMPACT_ATOMS: atom_id res chain seq x y z
N MET A 1 -0.02 -8.79 14.52
CA MET A 1 0.05 -10.26 14.67
C MET A 1 1.33 -10.83 14.08
N ILE A 2 1.64 -10.67 12.77
CA ILE A 2 2.84 -11.27 12.12
C ILE A 2 4.13 -10.86 12.82
N LYS A 3 4.37 -9.57 13.04
CA LYS A 3 5.57 -9.08 13.74
C LYS A 3 5.68 -9.64 15.17
N ALA A 4 4.58 -9.75 15.89
CA ALA A 4 4.58 -10.36 17.23
C ALA A 4 4.93 -11.86 17.16
N GLN A 5 4.36 -12.62 16.21
CA GLN A 5 4.69 -14.03 16.02
C GLN A 5 6.16 -14.25 15.64
N LEU A 6 6.76 -13.32 14.87
CA LEU A 6 8.19 -13.37 14.53
C LEU A 6 9.09 -13.12 15.75
N GLN A 7 8.65 -12.26 16.66
CA GLN A 7 9.40 -11.94 17.89
C GLN A 7 9.25 -13.01 18.96
N ASP A 8 8.05 -13.60 19.07
CA ASP A 8 7.75 -14.63 20.07
C ASP A 8 6.97 -15.78 19.46
N GLN A 9 7.68 -16.88 19.19
CA GLN A 9 7.11 -18.08 18.60
C GLN A 9 6.10 -18.79 19.52
N SER A 10 6.11 -18.52 20.82
CA SER A 10 5.20 -19.14 21.79
C SER A 10 3.76 -18.62 21.70
N LEU A 11 3.53 -17.47 21.06
CA LEU A 11 2.21 -16.84 20.95
C LEU A 11 1.19 -17.65 20.13
N ASN A 12 1.66 -18.53 19.25
CA ASN A 12 0.81 -19.37 18.39
C ASN A 12 -0.30 -18.61 17.65
N LEU A 13 0.07 -17.51 16.99
CA LEU A 13 -0.87 -16.64 16.24
C LEU A 13 -1.15 -17.13 14.82
N TYR A 14 -0.52 -18.22 14.37
CA TYR A 14 -0.67 -18.76 13.03
C TYR A 14 -2.13 -18.94 12.59
N PRO A 15 -3.06 -19.55 13.38
CA PRO A 15 -4.43 -19.72 12.93
C PRO A 15 -5.15 -18.41 12.61
N LEU A 16 -4.86 -17.33 13.36
CA LEU A 16 -5.43 -16.02 13.11
C LEU A 16 -4.78 -15.36 11.88
N ILE A 17 -3.46 -15.44 11.79
CA ILE A 17 -2.69 -14.89 10.66
C ILE A 17 -3.16 -15.54 9.35
N ASP A 18 -3.19 -16.87 9.31
CA ASP A 18 -3.57 -17.65 8.12
C ASP A 18 -5.01 -17.34 7.68
N ASN A 19 -5.93 -17.19 8.62
CA ASN A 19 -7.31 -16.82 8.30
C ASN A 19 -7.41 -15.43 7.64
N TYR A 20 -6.69 -14.43 8.15
CA TYR A 20 -6.67 -13.09 7.55
C TYR A 20 -5.95 -13.08 6.19
N LEU A 21 -4.85 -13.81 6.08
CA LEU A 21 -4.13 -13.92 4.80
C LEU A 21 -4.96 -14.65 3.73
N ASP A 22 -5.67 -15.71 4.11
CA ASP A 22 -6.60 -16.41 3.19
C ASP A 22 -7.69 -15.45 2.69
N PHE A 23 -8.24 -14.61 3.58
CA PHE A 23 -9.19 -13.59 3.16
C PHE A 23 -8.56 -12.62 2.14
N ILE A 24 -7.43 -12.01 2.46
CA ILE A 24 -6.76 -11.00 1.61
C ILE A 24 -6.35 -11.61 0.27
N LEU A 25 -5.82 -12.82 0.26
CA LEU A 25 -5.27 -13.41 -0.95
C LEU A 25 -6.33 -14.05 -1.85
N ASN A 26 -7.36 -14.66 -1.26
CA ASN A 26 -8.28 -15.54 -1.98
C ASN A 26 -9.74 -15.07 -2.00
N LYS A 27 -10.15 -14.15 -1.11
CA LYS A 27 -11.55 -13.73 -0.96
C LYS A 27 -11.77 -12.24 -1.15
N GLU A 28 -10.72 -11.43 -0.98
CA GLU A 28 -10.80 -9.98 -1.19
C GLU A 28 -11.17 -9.68 -2.65
N TYR A 29 -12.06 -8.70 -2.82
CA TYR A 29 -12.49 -8.28 -4.14
C TYR A 29 -11.33 -7.67 -4.92
N ARG A 30 -11.27 -7.99 -6.23
CA ARG A 30 -10.20 -7.52 -7.12
C ARG A 30 -10.76 -7.07 -8.45
N LEU A 31 -10.07 -6.12 -9.07
CA LEU A 31 -10.26 -5.79 -10.48
C LEU A 31 -9.84 -6.96 -11.38
N ALA A 32 -10.16 -6.87 -12.66
CA ALA A 32 -9.83 -7.90 -13.65
C ALA A 32 -8.31 -8.21 -13.75
N ASP A 33 -7.45 -7.24 -13.47
CA ASP A 33 -5.99 -7.39 -13.44
C ASP A 33 -5.45 -7.91 -12.09
N GLY A 34 -6.36 -8.19 -11.13
CA GLY A 34 -6.05 -8.67 -9.81
C GLY A 34 -5.70 -7.59 -8.78
N THR A 35 -5.85 -6.31 -9.08
CA THR A 35 -5.69 -5.21 -8.12
C THR A 35 -6.73 -5.30 -7.02
N PHE A 36 -6.35 -5.16 -5.75
CA PHE A 36 -7.30 -5.03 -4.64
C PHE A 36 -8.25 -3.86 -4.87
N ALA A 37 -9.53 -4.09 -4.68
CA ALA A 37 -10.54 -3.08 -4.96
C ALA A 37 -11.73 -3.20 -4.01
N ARG A 38 -12.58 -2.20 -4.02
CA ARG A 38 -13.81 -2.14 -3.23
C ARG A 38 -15.05 -2.40 -4.07
N ILE A 39 -16.06 -2.96 -3.42
CA ILE A 39 -17.42 -3.06 -3.96
C ILE A 39 -18.34 -1.99 -3.36
N ARG A 40 -17.87 -1.24 -2.37
CA ARG A 40 -18.61 -0.18 -1.66
C ARG A 40 -17.75 1.07 -1.51
N PRO A 41 -18.34 2.26 -1.60
CA PRO A 41 -19.76 2.56 -1.92
C PRO A 41 -20.12 2.22 -3.37
N GLN A 42 -19.13 2.02 -4.24
CA GLN A 42 -19.29 1.72 -5.66
C GLN A 42 -18.32 0.60 -6.04
N TYR A 43 -18.74 -0.27 -6.97
CA TYR A 43 -17.88 -1.34 -7.52
C TYR A 43 -16.65 -0.75 -8.23
N ASN A 44 -15.59 -1.54 -8.26
CA ASN A 44 -14.36 -1.24 -8.96
C ASN A 44 -13.72 0.09 -8.52
N THR A 45 -13.75 0.35 -7.20
CA THR A 45 -13.17 1.54 -6.59
C THR A 45 -11.91 1.19 -5.81
N LEU A 46 -10.89 2.04 -5.91
CA LEU A 46 -9.70 2.02 -5.05
C LEU A 46 -9.71 3.24 -4.12
N TRP A 47 -9.46 3.00 -2.85
CA TRP A 47 -9.09 4.03 -1.91
C TRP A 47 -7.64 3.84 -1.51
N LEU A 48 -6.90 4.93 -1.40
CA LEU A 48 -5.47 4.85 -1.10
C LEU A 48 -5.18 4.20 0.27
N ASP A 49 -6.11 4.32 1.22
CA ASP A 49 -6.04 3.65 2.52
C ASP A 49 -5.91 2.12 2.41
N ASP A 50 -6.51 1.52 1.37
CA ASP A 50 -6.52 0.07 1.19
C ASP A 50 -5.14 -0.50 0.86
N MET A 51 -4.21 0.32 0.37
CA MET A 51 -2.82 -0.09 0.24
C MET A 51 -2.26 -0.60 1.57
N PHE A 52 -2.49 0.17 2.66
CA PHE A 52 -1.96 -0.21 3.98
C PHE A 52 -2.73 -1.37 4.61
N MET A 53 -4.03 -1.47 4.37
CA MET A 53 -4.85 -2.51 4.97
C MET A 53 -4.55 -3.91 4.40
N GLY A 54 -4.24 -3.99 3.11
CA GLY A 54 -4.05 -5.28 2.42
C GLY A 54 -2.59 -5.66 2.16
N ILE A 55 -1.72 -4.73 1.82
CA ILE A 55 -0.40 -5.04 1.25
C ILE A 55 0.66 -5.40 2.30
N PRO A 56 0.86 -4.64 3.40
CA PRO A 56 1.88 -4.97 4.40
C PRO A 56 1.74 -6.35 5.02
N PRO A 57 0.54 -6.83 5.39
CA PRO A 57 0.38 -8.20 5.90
C PRO A 57 0.88 -9.27 4.92
N VAL A 58 0.61 -9.10 3.63
CA VAL A 58 1.08 -10.02 2.59
C VAL A 58 2.62 -10.00 2.50
N ALA A 59 3.23 -8.82 2.49
CA ALA A 59 4.68 -8.69 2.45
C ALA A 59 5.36 -9.31 3.69
N TRP A 60 4.88 -9.00 4.90
CA TRP A 60 5.43 -9.53 6.14
C TRP A 60 5.25 -11.04 6.28
N TYR A 61 4.19 -11.62 5.71
CA TYR A 61 3.98 -13.06 5.74
C TYR A 61 5.10 -13.82 5.03
N SER A 62 5.79 -13.22 4.06
CA SER A 62 6.98 -13.81 3.43
C SER A 62 8.08 -14.21 4.42
N ARG A 63 8.10 -13.59 5.62
CA ARG A 63 9.04 -13.89 6.70
C ARG A 63 8.59 -15.07 7.59
N LEU A 64 7.29 -15.37 7.60
CA LEU A 64 6.72 -16.49 8.36
C LEU A 64 6.53 -17.74 7.51
N ALA A 65 6.27 -17.57 6.21
CA ALA A 65 5.98 -18.67 5.31
C ALA A 65 7.13 -19.66 5.24
N LYS A 66 6.82 -20.93 5.47
CA LYS A 66 7.78 -22.03 5.38
C LYS A 66 8.09 -22.44 3.94
N ASP A 67 7.21 -22.09 3.03
CA ASP A 67 7.34 -22.28 1.59
C ASP A 67 7.24 -20.93 0.87
N ASN A 68 7.84 -20.83 -0.30
CA ASN A 68 7.82 -19.59 -1.12
C ASN A 68 6.61 -19.57 -2.08
N LYS A 69 5.52 -20.26 -1.75
CA LYS A 69 4.31 -20.34 -2.58
C LYS A 69 3.09 -19.85 -1.79
N PRO A 70 2.37 -18.87 -2.29
CA PRO A 70 2.67 -17.95 -3.40
C PRO A 70 3.85 -17.03 -3.11
N ASN A 71 4.38 -16.35 -4.13
CA ASN A 71 5.43 -15.33 -3.93
C ASN A 71 4.82 -14.06 -3.33
N TYR A 72 4.76 -14.00 -2.01
CA TYR A 72 4.10 -12.93 -1.25
C TYR A 72 4.70 -11.55 -1.52
N LEU A 73 6.03 -11.46 -1.68
CA LEU A 73 6.68 -10.19 -2.02
C LEU A 73 6.34 -9.73 -3.44
N ALA A 74 6.23 -10.65 -4.40
CA ALA A 74 5.82 -10.31 -5.75
C ALA A 74 4.37 -9.80 -5.76
N GLU A 75 3.47 -10.44 -5.01
CA GLU A 75 2.08 -9.98 -4.88
C GLU A 75 2.02 -8.58 -4.25
N ALA A 76 2.67 -8.37 -3.11
CA ALA A 76 2.70 -7.08 -2.43
C ALA A 76 3.26 -5.97 -3.32
N THR A 77 4.35 -6.26 -4.03
CA THR A 77 5.00 -5.29 -4.93
C THR A 77 4.12 -4.98 -6.14
N ARG A 78 3.48 -6.00 -6.72
CA ARG A 78 2.52 -5.85 -7.82
C ARG A 78 1.38 -4.94 -7.41
N GLN A 79 0.78 -5.15 -6.25
CA GLN A 79 -0.30 -4.31 -5.73
C GLN A 79 0.13 -2.84 -5.60
N ILE A 80 1.30 -2.55 -5.03
CA ILE A 80 1.79 -1.17 -4.92
C ILE A 80 1.87 -0.51 -6.30
N PHE A 81 2.44 -1.19 -7.30
CA PHE A 81 2.57 -0.60 -8.63
C PHE A 81 1.23 -0.45 -9.35
N GLN A 82 0.28 -1.37 -9.16
CA GLN A 82 -1.07 -1.24 -9.71
C GLN A 82 -1.85 -0.06 -9.09
N PHE A 83 -1.67 0.20 -7.78
CA PHE A 83 -2.19 1.41 -7.14
C PHE A 83 -1.50 2.67 -7.67
N ALA A 84 -0.17 2.64 -7.81
CA ALA A 84 0.59 3.77 -8.31
C ALA A 84 0.22 4.12 -9.76
N GLU A 85 0.03 3.12 -10.62
CA GLU A 85 -0.39 3.32 -12.01
C GLU A 85 -1.69 4.13 -12.13
N ARG A 86 -2.62 3.94 -11.17
CA ARG A 86 -3.95 4.56 -11.16
C ARG A 86 -4.02 5.86 -10.37
N MET A 87 -3.22 5.99 -9.34
CA MET A 87 -3.43 7.03 -8.33
C MET A 87 -2.23 7.97 -8.13
N TRP A 88 -1.03 7.62 -8.64
CA TRP A 88 0.14 8.48 -8.56
C TRP A 88 0.05 9.67 -9.49
N VAL A 89 0.37 10.87 -9.00
CA VAL A 89 0.43 12.12 -9.77
C VAL A 89 1.88 12.59 -9.78
N PRO A 90 2.64 12.30 -10.85
CA PRO A 90 4.08 12.55 -10.90
C PRO A 90 4.47 14.02 -10.68
N GLU A 91 3.67 14.95 -11.20
CA GLU A 91 3.93 16.39 -11.13
C GLU A 91 3.86 16.92 -9.69
N LYS A 92 3.03 16.27 -8.86
CA LYS A 92 2.86 16.61 -7.45
C LYS A 92 3.67 15.71 -6.52
N LYS A 93 4.11 14.55 -7.01
CA LYS A 93 4.76 13.49 -6.22
C LYS A 93 3.88 13.02 -5.05
N LEU A 94 2.58 12.99 -5.29
CA LEU A 94 1.54 12.61 -4.34
C LEU A 94 0.58 11.61 -4.97
N PHE A 95 -0.09 10.83 -4.12
CA PHE A 95 -1.18 9.99 -4.55
C PHE A 95 -2.53 10.70 -4.43
N ARG A 96 -3.43 10.45 -5.38
CA ARG A 96 -4.85 10.75 -5.22
C ARG A 96 -5.45 9.85 -4.15
N HIS A 97 -6.53 10.32 -3.50
CA HIS A 97 -7.21 9.52 -2.49
C HIS A 97 -8.06 8.38 -3.07
N GLY A 98 -8.67 8.58 -4.23
CA GLY A 98 -9.59 7.62 -4.82
C GLY A 98 -9.45 7.49 -6.33
N TRP A 99 -9.85 6.32 -6.82
CA TRP A 99 -9.97 5.99 -8.24
C TRP A 99 -11.18 5.08 -8.44
N VAL A 100 -11.92 5.27 -9.53
CA VAL A 100 -13.07 4.44 -9.89
C VAL A 100 -12.93 4.02 -11.34
N GLU A 101 -13.07 2.72 -11.61
CA GLU A 101 -12.99 2.19 -12.97
C GLU A 101 -14.08 2.80 -13.87
N GLY A 102 -13.71 3.18 -15.10
CA GLY A 102 -14.63 3.75 -16.08
C GLY A 102 -14.94 5.24 -15.90
N MET A 103 -14.47 5.89 -14.82
CA MET A 103 -14.53 7.35 -14.72
C MET A 103 -13.37 7.98 -15.51
N GLN A 104 -13.67 9.04 -16.28
CA GLN A 104 -12.65 9.82 -16.98
C GLN A 104 -11.92 10.78 -16.02
N ASP A 105 -12.69 11.42 -15.13
CA ASP A 105 -12.17 12.35 -14.13
C ASP A 105 -12.20 11.71 -12.75
N HIS A 106 -11.04 11.60 -12.12
CA HIS A 106 -10.90 11.10 -10.75
C HIS A 106 -10.75 12.25 -9.76
N PRO A 107 -11.26 12.09 -8.52
CA PRO A 107 -11.11 13.13 -7.50
C PRO A 107 -9.65 13.54 -7.31
N ALA A 108 -9.34 14.82 -7.55
CA ALA A 108 -7.99 15.38 -7.44
C ALA A 108 -7.64 15.77 -6.00
N PHE A 109 -8.05 14.94 -5.02
CA PHE A 109 -7.76 15.15 -3.62
C PHE A 109 -6.51 14.37 -3.21
N HIS A 110 -5.52 15.07 -2.67
CA HIS A 110 -4.32 14.49 -2.09
C HIS A 110 -4.44 14.51 -0.56
N TRP A 111 -5.24 13.60 -0.02
CA TRP A 111 -5.51 13.55 1.42
C TRP A 111 -4.28 13.11 2.20
N GLY A 112 -3.86 13.92 3.20
CA GLY A 112 -2.63 13.73 3.98
C GLY A 112 -2.60 12.37 4.69
N ARG A 113 -3.66 11.99 5.41
CA ARG A 113 -3.77 10.68 6.06
C ARG A 113 -3.57 9.51 5.07
N ALA A 114 -4.23 9.57 3.92
CA ALA A 114 -4.15 8.50 2.93
C ALA A 114 -2.74 8.41 2.30
N ASN A 115 -2.09 9.55 2.01
CA ASN A 115 -0.71 9.60 1.59
C ASN A 115 0.24 9.07 2.67
N GLY A 116 -0.05 9.31 3.95
CA GLY A 116 0.66 8.69 5.08
C GLY A 116 0.55 7.16 5.05
N TRP A 117 -0.64 6.60 4.76
CA TRP A 117 -0.82 5.16 4.60
C TRP A 117 -0.03 4.58 3.43
N ALA A 118 0.01 5.27 2.29
CA ALA A 118 0.83 4.86 1.15
C ALA A 118 2.33 4.85 1.50
N LEU A 119 2.80 5.87 2.22
CA LEU A 119 4.18 5.94 2.70
C LEU A 119 4.52 4.76 3.62
N LEU A 120 3.67 4.50 4.61
CA LEU A 120 3.83 3.37 5.53
C LEU A 120 3.80 2.03 4.79
N THR A 121 2.93 1.86 3.80
CA THR A 121 2.89 0.64 2.98
C THR A 121 4.22 0.36 2.30
N MET A 122 4.77 1.38 1.62
CA MET A 122 6.06 1.24 0.94
C MET A 122 7.20 0.98 1.94
N THR A 123 7.19 1.64 3.09
CA THR A 123 8.14 1.41 4.17
C THR A 123 8.11 -0.04 4.65
N GLU A 124 6.93 -0.56 4.98
CA GLU A 124 6.74 -1.93 5.48
C GLU A 124 7.17 -2.99 4.45
N VAL A 125 6.92 -2.75 3.16
CA VAL A 125 7.34 -3.68 2.11
C VAL A 125 8.84 -3.61 1.88
N LEU A 126 9.45 -2.42 1.87
CA LEU A 126 10.89 -2.25 1.73
C LEU A 126 11.68 -2.84 2.91
N ASP A 127 11.10 -2.83 4.11
CA ASP A 127 11.73 -3.38 5.32
C ASP A 127 11.91 -4.92 5.23
N VAL A 128 10.98 -5.62 4.62
CA VAL A 128 11.07 -7.08 4.44
C VAL A 128 11.70 -7.52 3.12
N MET A 129 11.84 -6.60 2.18
CA MET A 129 12.32 -6.87 0.83
C MET A 129 13.85 -7.00 0.81
N PRO A 130 14.43 -8.11 0.31
CA PRO A 130 15.87 -8.25 0.15
C PRO A 130 16.49 -7.13 -0.70
N GLU A 131 17.72 -6.74 -0.42
CA GLU A 131 18.41 -5.68 -1.15
C GLU A 131 18.56 -5.99 -2.65
N ASN A 132 18.77 -7.24 -3.00
CA ASN A 132 18.91 -7.70 -4.37
C ASN A 132 17.57 -8.06 -5.04
N TYR A 133 16.42 -7.73 -4.43
CA TYR A 133 15.12 -8.02 -5.03
C TYR A 133 14.92 -7.19 -6.31
N PRO A 134 14.51 -7.81 -7.45
CA PRO A 134 14.51 -7.14 -8.76
C PRO A 134 13.76 -5.82 -8.84
N GLN A 135 12.68 -5.68 -8.07
CA GLN A 135 11.82 -4.50 -8.11
C GLN A 135 12.13 -3.49 -6.99
N ARG A 136 13.13 -3.77 -6.13
CA ARG A 136 13.47 -2.91 -5.00
C ARG A 136 13.88 -1.50 -5.44
N ALA A 137 14.72 -1.39 -6.46
CA ALA A 137 15.18 -0.09 -6.96
C ALA A 137 14.00 0.79 -7.42
N LYS A 138 13.07 0.21 -8.20
CA LYS A 138 11.87 0.91 -8.69
C LYS A 138 10.96 1.34 -7.52
N LEU A 139 10.75 0.47 -6.54
CA LEU A 139 9.93 0.79 -5.36
C LEU A 139 10.60 1.89 -4.51
N MET A 140 11.91 1.82 -4.32
CA MET A 140 12.68 2.83 -3.59
C MET A 140 12.64 4.19 -4.27
N GLU A 141 12.63 4.24 -5.60
CA GLU A 141 12.47 5.48 -6.34
C GLU A 141 11.10 6.11 -6.11
N LEU A 142 10.02 5.34 -6.28
CA LEU A 142 8.65 5.79 -5.98
C LEU A 142 8.54 6.29 -4.53
N PHE A 143 9.10 5.56 -3.58
CA PHE A 143 9.13 5.94 -2.17
C PHE A 143 9.84 7.30 -1.97
N ARG A 144 11.04 7.48 -2.55
CA ARG A 144 11.80 8.74 -2.43
C ARG A 144 11.08 9.93 -3.06
N GLU A 145 10.48 9.73 -4.24
CA GLU A 145 9.70 10.79 -4.87
C GLU A 145 8.48 11.16 -4.01
N HIS A 146 7.79 10.17 -3.43
CA HIS A 146 6.67 10.43 -2.53
C HIS A 146 7.11 11.19 -1.28
N VAL A 147 8.24 10.81 -0.65
CA VAL A 147 8.83 11.56 0.48
C VAL A 147 9.11 13.01 0.10
N ARG A 148 9.65 13.26 -1.10
CA ARG A 148 9.90 14.64 -1.58
C ARG A 148 8.60 15.43 -1.76
N GLY A 149 7.54 14.80 -2.29
CA GLY A 149 6.22 15.42 -2.40
C GLY A 149 5.61 15.78 -1.04
N LEU A 150 5.68 14.86 -0.09
CA LEU A 150 5.22 15.11 1.27
C LEU A 150 6.01 16.22 1.97
N ALA A 151 7.34 16.21 1.85
CA ALA A 151 8.20 17.24 2.42
C ALA A 151 7.90 18.63 1.84
N ALA A 152 7.59 18.72 0.55
CA ALA A 152 7.22 19.98 -0.10
C ALA A 152 5.87 20.55 0.39
N CYS A 153 5.00 19.71 0.96
CA CYS A 153 3.70 20.11 1.52
C CYS A 153 3.75 20.35 3.04
N GLN A 154 4.90 20.18 3.67
CA GLN A 154 5.04 20.38 5.12
C GLN A 154 5.04 21.88 5.44
N SER A 155 4.22 22.29 6.42
CA SER A 155 4.19 23.65 6.91
C SER A 155 5.46 24.04 7.69
N GLY A 156 5.66 25.34 7.92
CA GLY A 156 6.78 25.84 8.75
C GLY A 156 6.76 25.33 10.20
N GLU A 157 5.60 24.85 10.67
CA GLU A 157 5.44 24.24 12.01
C GLU A 157 5.71 22.73 12.01
N GLY A 158 6.06 22.12 10.85
CA GLY A 158 6.32 20.70 10.71
C GLY A 158 5.07 19.84 10.57
N LEU A 159 3.91 20.43 10.30
CA LEU A 159 2.63 19.74 10.14
C LEU A 159 2.21 19.64 8.67
N TRP A 160 1.20 18.84 8.41
CA TRP A 160 0.55 18.72 7.09
C TRP A 160 -0.93 19.08 7.17
N HIS A 161 -1.40 19.80 6.16
CA HIS A 161 -2.84 20.03 6.00
C HIS A 161 -3.57 18.73 5.66
N GLN A 162 -4.87 18.70 5.94
CA GLN A 162 -5.72 17.56 5.59
C GLN A 162 -5.72 17.29 4.09
N LEU A 163 -5.75 18.32 3.27
CA LEU A 163 -5.48 18.26 1.83
C LEU A 163 -4.08 18.84 1.59
N LEU A 164 -3.14 17.99 1.18
CA LEU A 164 -1.71 18.30 1.15
C LEU A 164 -1.35 19.50 0.25
N ASP A 165 -2.07 19.66 -0.84
CA ASP A 165 -1.82 20.68 -1.86
C ASP A 165 -2.79 21.88 -1.78
N ARG A 166 -3.47 22.03 -0.65
CA ARG A 166 -4.39 23.13 -0.37
C ARG A 166 -4.15 23.67 1.03
N ASN A 167 -3.98 24.98 1.11
CA ASN A 167 -3.66 25.69 2.36
C ASN A 167 -4.86 26.48 2.91
N ASP A 168 -6.03 26.29 2.36
CA ASP A 168 -7.31 26.94 2.72
C ASP A 168 -8.24 26.05 3.55
#